data_acae2e9957ec6930f21d2b52fabc67bc
#
_entry.id   acae2e9957ec6930f21d2b52fabc67bc
#
_cell.length_a   1.000
_cell.length_b   1.000
_cell.length_c   1.000
_cell.angle_alpha   90.00
_cell.angle_beta   90.00
_cell.angle_gamma   90.00
#
_symmetry.space_group_name_H-M   'P 1'
#
loop_
_entity.id
_entity.type
_entity.pdbx_description
1 polymer ?
#
loop_
_entity_poly.entity_id
_entity_poly.type
_entity_poly.pdbx_seq_one_letter_code
_entity_poly.pdbx_strand_id
1 'polypeptide(L)'
;MRELWQEDWTLGALDVSPARRLRFSALLAKVQLASIAHATALGAGREKTLDRGLLWAVSRVRARFARVPRYDERVRLVTWPGETMHALFPRYFELLDGEGRQLVLGSSLWLLMD
;
A
#
# COMPACT_ATOMS: atom_id res chain seq x y z
N MET A 1 -11.01 15.24 8.25
CA MET A 1 -11.37 14.23 7.24
C MET A 1 -10.10 13.59 6.68
N ARG A 2 -10.07 12.28 6.62
CA ARG A 2 -8.91 11.58 6.06
C ARG A 2 -8.97 11.64 4.54
N GLU A 3 -7.81 11.85 3.95
CA GLU A 3 -7.64 11.66 2.52
C GLU A 3 -7.42 10.19 2.24
N LEU A 4 -8.17 9.65 1.30
CA LEU A 4 -8.04 8.26 0.89
C LEU A 4 -7.55 8.19 -0.54
N TRP A 5 -6.77 7.15 -0.84
CA TRP A 5 -6.36 6.80 -2.18
C TRP A 5 -6.87 5.41 -2.50
N GLN A 6 -7.53 5.24 -3.63
CA GLN A 6 -8.14 3.97 -4.01
C GLN A 6 -7.67 3.56 -5.39
N GLU A 7 -7.40 2.27 -5.55
CA GLU A 7 -7.05 1.68 -6.84
C GLU A 7 -7.72 0.32 -6.97
N ASP A 8 -8.30 0.08 -8.12
CA ASP A 8 -8.79 -1.26 -8.45
C ASP A 8 -7.63 -2.10 -8.96
N TRP A 9 -7.64 -3.38 -8.60
CA TRP A 9 -6.54 -4.28 -8.89
C TRP A 9 -7.09 -5.67 -9.19
N THR A 10 -6.78 -6.19 -10.37
CA THR A 10 -7.08 -7.57 -10.71
C THR A 10 -5.79 -8.37 -10.59
N LEU A 11 -5.79 -9.41 -9.76
CA LEU A 11 -4.58 -10.17 -9.47
C LEU A 11 -4.13 -10.93 -10.71
N GLY A 12 -2.91 -10.68 -11.16
CA GLY A 12 -2.32 -11.31 -12.31
C GLY A 12 -1.37 -12.43 -11.92
N ALA A 13 -0.77 -13.06 -12.94
CA ALA A 13 0.10 -14.22 -12.73
C ALA A 13 1.31 -13.92 -11.85
N LEU A 14 1.84 -12.69 -11.92
CA LEU A 14 3.01 -12.30 -11.12
C LEU A 14 2.66 -11.96 -9.68
N ASP A 15 1.38 -11.81 -9.38
CA ASP A 15 0.92 -11.42 -8.06
C ASP A 15 0.64 -12.60 -7.15
N VAL A 16 0.63 -13.82 -7.69
CA VAL A 16 0.18 -14.99 -6.96
C VAL A 16 1.25 -16.07 -6.90
N SER A 17 1.13 -16.92 -5.88
CA SER A 17 1.98 -18.10 -5.73
C SER A 17 1.54 -19.22 -6.67
N PRO A 18 2.30 -20.33 -6.76
CA PRO A 18 1.83 -21.50 -7.51
C PRO A 18 0.48 -22.04 -7.03
N ALA A 19 0.11 -21.77 -5.78
CA ALA A 19 -1.22 -22.12 -5.26
C ALA A 19 -2.30 -21.10 -5.66
N ARG A 20 -1.95 -20.11 -6.51
CA ARG A 20 -2.85 -19.08 -7.04
C ARG A 20 -3.40 -18.15 -5.98
N ARG A 21 -2.64 -17.92 -4.92
CA ARG A 21 -3.01 -16.99 -3.85
C ARG A 21 -2.08 -15.79 -3.83
N LEU A 22 -2.61 -14.63 -3.47
CA LEU A 22 -1.84 -13.40 -3.39
C LEU A 22 -0.55 -13.60 -2.58
N ARG A 23 0.58 -13.20 -3.16
CA ARG A 23 1.87 -13.20 -2.47
C ARG A 23 2.00 -11.93 -1.65
N PHE A 24 2.54 -12.06 -0.44
CA PHE A 24 2.72 -10.90 0.42
C PHE A 24 3.63 -9.86 -0.23
N SER A 25 4.66 -10.31 -0.95
CA SER A 25 5.55 -9.39 -1.66
C SER A 25 4.84 -8.58 -2.73
N ALA A 26 3.85 -9.18 -3.41
CA ALA A 26 3.06 -8.47 -4.41
C ALA A 26 2.13 -7.44 -3.75
N LEU A 27 1.52 -7.78 -2.62
CA LEU A 27 0.72 -6.85 -1.86
C LEU A 27 1.57 -5.66 -1.39
N LEU A 28 2.75 -5.94 -0.85
CA LEU A 28 3.65 -4.91 -0.36
C LEU A 28 4.08 -3.97 -1.49
N ALA A 29 4.43 -4.52 -2.66
CA ALA A 29 4.81 -3.71 -3.81
C ALA A 29 3.64 -2.81 -4.25
N LYS A 30 2.43 -3.34 -4.27
CA LYS A 30 1.24 -2.56 -4.65
C LYS A 30 0.96 -1.45 -3.67
N VAL A 31 1.07 -1.73 -2.36
CA VAL A 31 0.90 -0.74 -1.31
C VAL A 31 1.95 0.37 -1.44
N GLN A 32 3.20 0.00 -1.73
CA GLN A 32 4.27 0.99 -1.91
C GLN A 32 3.98 1.92 -3.09
N LEU A 33 3.61 1.35 -4.24
CA LEU A 33 3.32 2.15 -5.43
C LEU A 33 2.12 3.07 -5.21
N ALA A 34 1.07 2.57 -4.61
CA ALA A 34 -0.12 3.36 -4.29
C ALA A 34 0.21 4.47 -3.29
N SER A 35 1.05 4.18 -2.31
CA SER A 35 1.46 5.16 -1.30
C SER A 35 2.25 6.30 -1.92
N ILE A 36 3.16 5.98 -2.84
CA ILE A 36 3.95 6.98 -3.56
C ILE A 36 3.04 7.84 -4.44
N ALA A 37 2.10 7.21 -5.15
CA ALA A 37 1.15 7.93 -5.99
C ALA A 37 0.31 8.90 -5.17
N HIS A 38 -0.17 8.46 -4.00
CA HIS A 38 -0.97 9.30 -3.12
C HIS A 38 -0.14 10.45 -2.55
N ALA A 39 1.09 10.17 -2.10
CA ALA A 39 1.99 11.20 -1.58
C ALA A 39 2.28 12.26 -2.66
N THR A 40 2.48 11.83 -3.89
CA THR A 40 2.69 12.74 -5.02
C THR A 40 1.48 13.64 -5.23
N ALA A 41 0.28 13.07 -5.19
CA ALA A 41 -0.96 13.83 -5.34
C ALA A 41 -1.16 14.82 -4.20
N LEU A 42 -0.63 14.52 -3.01
CA LEU A 42 -0.69 15.40 -1.84
C LEU A 42 0.43 16.45 -1.81
N GLY A 43 1.28 16.49 -2.84
CA GLY A 43 2.36 17.48 -2.94
C GLY A 43 3.69 17.05 -2.34
N ALA A 44 3.83 15.77 -1.99
CA ALA A 44 5.08 15.22 -1.46
C ALA A 44 5.73 14.29 -2.49
N GLY A 45 5.79 14.75 -3.73
CA GLY A 45 6.30 13.96 -4.84
C GLY A 45 7.83 14.01 -4.97
N ARG A 46 8.29 13.69 -6.16
CA ARG A 46 9.71 13.52 -6.48
C ARG A 46 10.55 14.74 -6.14
N GLU A 47 10.05 15.95 -6.39
CA GLU A 47 10.79 17.18 -6.14
C GLU A 47 11.06 17.41 -4.64
N LYS A 48 10.32 16.75 -3.78
CA LYS A 48 10.52 16.85 -2.33
C LYS A 48 11.25 15.64 -1.75
N THR A 49 11.54 14.65 -2.57
CA THR A 49 12.20 13.41 -2.13
C THR A 49 13.43 13.14 -2.98
N LEU A 50 13.28 12.45 -4.11
CA LEU A 50 14.41 12.02 -4.94
C LEU A 50 15.28 13.17 -5.42
N ASP A 51 14.69 14.27 -5.84
CA ASP A 51 15.43 15.42 -6.32
C ASP A 51 16.24 16.12 -5.21
N ARG A 52 15.94 15.79 -3.96
CA ARG A 52 16.70 16.26 -2.78
C ARG A 52 17.60 15.17 -2.21
N GLY A 53 17.76 14.06 -2.92
CA GLY A 53 18.56 12.93 -2.46
C GLY A 53 17.91 12.09 -1.37
N LEU A 54 16.58 12.18 -1.24
CA LEU A 54 15.84 11.43 -0.24
C LEU A 54 15.07 10.28 -0.87
N LEU A 55 14.98 9.19 -0.16
CA LEU A 55 14.21 8.01 -0.58
C LEU A 55 13.25 7.61 0.51
N TRP A 56 12.06 7.18 0.11
CA TRP A 56 11.14 6.54 1.02
C TRP A 56 11.60 5.10 1.29
N ALA A 57 11.68 4.74 2.54
CA ALA A 57 11.97 3.37 2.96
C ALA A 57 10.89 2.88 3.90
N VAL A 58 10.39 1.67 3.68
CA VAL A 58 9.45 1.07 4.61
C VAL A 58 10.23 0.38 5.73
N SER A 59 9.89 0.73 6.95
CA SER A 59 10.57 0.21 8.14
C SER A 59 9.83 -1.00 8.73
N ARG A 60 8.51 -0.98 8.69
CA ARG A 60 7.69 -2.04 9.28
C ARG A 60 6.38 -2.14 8.52
N VAL A 61 5.93 -3.37 8.32
CA VAL A 61 4.62 -3.65 7.74
C VAL A 61 3.94 -4.72 8.58
N ARG A 62 2.67 -4.50 8.87
CA ARG A 62 1.82 -5.50 9.51
C ARG A 62 0.55 -5.63 8.70
N ALA A 63 0.09 -6.86 8.54
CA ALA A 63 -1.15 -7.11 7.82
C ALA A 63 -1.90 -8.25 8.47
N ARG A 64 -3.21 -8.07 8.59
CA ARG A 64 -4.12 -9.11 9.06
C ARG A 64 -5.01 -9.53 7.90
N PHE A 65 -5.04 -10.81 7.61
CA PHE A 65 -5.80 -11.36 6.51
C PHE A 65 -7.05 -12.03 7.04
N ALA A 66 -8.22 -11.57 6.61
CA ALA A 66 -9.46 -12.31 6.80
C ALA A 66 -9.58 -13.41 5.75
N ARG A 67 -9.11 -13.12 4.53
CA ARG A 67 -9.05 -14.10 3.45
C ARG A 67 -7.94 -13.67 2.49
N VAL A 68 -7.19 -14.62 1.96
CA VAL A 68 -6.17 -14.35 0.95
C VAL A 68 -6.84 -14.36 -0.42
N PRO A 69 -6.81 -13.26 -1.17
CA PRO A 69 -7.40 -13.24 -2.51
C PRO A 69 -6.63 -14.13 -3.48
N ARG A 70 -7.31 -14.49 -4.56
CA ARG A 70 -6.81 -15.48 -5.53
C ARG A 70 -6.55 -14.85 -6.88
N TYR A 71 -5.87 -15.63 -7.73
CA TYR A 71 -5.62 -15.29 -9.11
C TYR A 71 -6.92 -14.85 -9.80
N ASP A 72 -6.82 -13.81 -10.60
CA ASP A 72 -7.91 -13.24 -11.39
C ASP A 72 -9.03 -12.58 -10.58
N GLU A 73 -8.91 -12.54 -9.27
CA GLU A 73 -9.87 -11.85 -8.43
C GLU A 73 -9.66 -10.35 -8.53
N ARG A 74 -10.76 -9.60 -8.62
CA ARG A 74 -10.72 -8.14 -8.61
C ARG A 74 -10.89 -7.64 -7.20
N VAL A 75 -9.95 -6.81 -6.75
CA VAL A 75 -9.96 -6.24 -5.41
C VAL A 75 -9.77 -4.73 -5.50
N ARG A 76 -10.05 -4.04 -4.41
CA ARG A 76 -9.78 -2.61 -4.30
C ARG A 76 -8.82 -2.37 -3.16
N LEU A 77 -7.72 -1.69 -3.47
CA LEU A 77 -6.78 -1.25 -2.47
C LEU A 77 -7.15 0.16 -2.04
N VAL A 78 -7.28 0.37 -0.74
CA VAL A 78 -7.51 1.69 -0.15
C VAL A 78 -6.35 1.97 0.79
N THR A 79 -5.73 3.14 0.68
CA THR A 79 -4.64 3.53 1.57
C THR A 79 -4.80 4.98 2.01
N TRP A 80 -4.31 5.29 3.21
CA TRP A 80 -4.38 6.64 3.78
C TRP A 80 -3.25 6.85 4.75
N PRO A 81 -2.75 8.10 4.87
CA PRO A 81 -1.70 8.41 5.83
C PRO A 81 -2.24 8.48 7.24
N GLY A 82 -1.40 8.13 8.20
CA GLY A 82 -1.66 8.38 9.60
C GLY A 82 -1.00 9.66 10.04
N GLU A 83 -1.05 9.93 11.33
CA GLU A 83 -0.47 11.10 11.93
C GLU A 83 1.06 10.93 12.01
N THR A 84 1.78 11.89 11.45
CA THR A 84 3.25 11.86 11.45
C THR A 84 3.77 12.09 12.87
N MET A 85 4.70 11.25 13.29
CA MET A 85 5.38 11.36 14.58
C MET A 85 6.87 11.41 14.36
N HIS A 86 7.50 12.57 14.66
CA HIS A 86 8.92 12.81 14.43
C HIS A 86 9.26 12.61 12.95
N ALA A 87 10.16 11.70 12.64
CA ALA A 87 10.54 11.38 11.26
C ALA A 87 9.85 10.12 10.75
N LEU A 88 8.83 9.65 11.45
CA LEU A 88 8.09 8.45 11.09
C LEU A 88 6.75 8.82 10.46
N PHE A 89 6.45 8.16 9.34
CA PHE A 89 5.26 8.44 8.56
C PHE A 89 4.41 7.18 8.47
N PRO A 90 3.41 7.03 9.36
CA PRO A 90 2.52 5.87 9.31
C PRO A 90 1.63 5.94 8.08
N ARG A 91 1.33 4.77 7.54
CA ARG A 91 0.36 4.66 6.46
C ARG A 91 -0.40 3.35 6.62
N TYR A 92 -1.71 3.45 6.47
CA TYR A 92 -2.62 2.32 6.62
C TYR A 92 -3.15 1.90 5.27
N PHE A 93 -3.56 0.65 5.17
CA PHE A 93 -4.16 0.16 3.95
C PHE A 93 -5.16 -0.94 4.25
N GLU A 94 -6.10 -1.10 3.33
CA GLU A 94 -7.01 -2.24 3.35
C GLU A 94 -7.25 -2.72 1.93
N LEU A 95 -7.57 -4.00 1.82
CA LEU A 95 -7.91 -4.63 0.56
C LEU A 95 -9.34 -5.12 0.67
N LEU A 96 -10.20 -4.73 -0.27
CA LEU A 96 -11.61 -5.06 -0.27
C LEU A 96 -11.92 -5.98 -1.45
N ASP A 97 -12.88 -6.90 -1.27
CA ASP A 97 -13.35 -7.72 -2.38
C ASP A 97 -14.35 -6.95 -3.25
N GLY A 98 -14.89 -7.60 -4.28
CA GLY A 98 -15.82 -6.97 -5.19
C GLY A 98 -17.14 -6.56 -4.55
N GLU A 99 -17.42 -7.00 -3.34
CA GLU A 99 -18.61 -6.67 -2.59
C GLU A 99 -18.33 -5.68 -1.47
N GLY A 100 -17.09 -5.16 -1.39
CA GLY A 100 -16.71 -4.20 -0.39
C GLY A 100 -16.34 -4.81 0.96
N ARG A 101 -16.21 -6.12 1.05
CA ARG A 101 -15.80 -6.78 2.30
C ARG A 101 -14.29 -6.71 2.47
N GLN A 102 -13.85 -6.45 3.69
CA GLN A 102 -12.44 -6.34 3.99
C GLN A 102 -11.76 -7.71 3.96
N LEU A 103 -10.74 -7.84 3.12
CA LEU A 103 -9.93 -9.04 3.02
C LEU A 103 -8.64 -8.90 3.82
N VAL A 104 -8.07 -7.70 3.85
CA VAL A 104 -6.81 -7.41 4.51
C VAL A 104 -6.91 -6.05 5.16
N LEU A 105 -6.39 -5.93 6.36
CA LEU A 105 -6.18 -4.64 7.02
C LEU A 105 -4.73 -4.58 7.46
N GLY A 106 -4.05 -3.51 7.11
CA GLY A 106 -2.65 -3.39 7.41
C GLY A 106 -2.18 -2.00 7.77
N SER A 107 -0.97 -1.96 8.27
CA SER A 107 -0.29 -0.72 8.60
C SER A 107 1.16 -0.82 8.15
N SER A 108 1.73 0.33 7.82
CA SER A 108 3.12 0.43 7.44
C SER A 108 3.73 1.68 8.07
N LEU A 109 5.03 1.63 8.28
CA LEU A 109 5.76 2.72 8.87
C LEU A 109 6.90 3.08 7.92
N TRP A 110 6.96 4.35 7.54
CA TRP A 110 7.88 4.83 6.52
C TRP A 110 8.86 5.83 7.08
N LEU A 111 10.04 5.88 6.48
CA LEU A 111 11.10 6.83 6.77
C LEU A 111 11.53 7.51 5.48
N LEU A 112 11.97 8.76 5.59
CA LEU A 112 12.72 9.41 4.52
C LEU A 112 14.21 9.26 4.83
N MET A 113 14.96 8.70 3.90
CA MET A 113 16.39 8.45 4.07
C MET A 113 17.19 9.18 3.01
N ASP A 114 18.34 9.68 3.39
CA ASP A 114 19.29 10.30 2.48
C ASP A 114 20.45 9.36 2.14
#